data_4e2d03e03cc6d4314976cbc0e9710b61
#
_entry.id   4e2d03e03cc6d4314976cbc0e9710b61
#
_cell.length_a   1.000
_cell.length_b   1.000
_cell.length_c   1.000
_cell.angle_alpha   90.00
_cell.angle_beta   90.00
_cell.angle_gamma   90.00
#
_symmetry.space_group_name_H-M   'P 1'
#
loop_
_entity.id
_entity.type
_entity.pdbx_description
1 polymer ?
#
loop_
_entity_poly.entity_id
_entity_poly.type
_entity_poly.pdbx_seq_one_letter_code
_entity_poly.pdbx_strand_id
1 'polypeptide(L)'
;VITYKEALQEFIAAAKPKKETETIPTLYGEGRILAEDVVSTICVPPWDNSQMDGYALRAADIAAASEGAPVRLSVSQRIAAGTTGTELAPGTCARIFTGAPMPAGADCVVPQEDVTAESGIVVFTRPAPAGAWVRKKAGDVDQGQTVAHAGEKLTPGILGLIASVGAAFVTVYKPLKVAVFFSGSELTMPGEALPPGGIYNSNRYTLRALLKGLNCEVYDLAGVTDSFEKTKEALSKAADTADIIITSGGMSVGEEDHIKPAVKALGRIDMWRVSLKPGKPVALGEVKGVPFIGLPGNPVSVFVTFLMLARPFIXXXXLYPALSGYEARRGAAPFGAG
;
A
#
# COMPACT_ATOMS: atom_id res chain seq x y z
N VAL A 1 18.55 -16.08 -29.27
CA VAL A 1 17.57 -16.44 -28.21
C VAL A 1 18.31 -16.34 -26.89
N ILE A 2 17.78 -15.58 -25.95
CA ILE A 2 18.33 -15.44 -24.60
C ILE A 2 17.38 -16.10 -23.60
N THR A 3 17.92 -16.48 -22.44
CA THR A 3 17.09 -17.06 -21.37
C THR A 3 16.19 -15.99 -20.76
N TYR A 4 15.13 -16.42 -20.08
CA TYR A 4 14.27 -15.53 -19.29
C TYR A 4 15.07 -14.73 -18.24
N LYS A 5 16.02 -15.42 -17.60
CA LYS A 5 16.84 -14.79 -16.53
C LYS A 5 17.71 -13.65 -17.10
N GLU A 6 18.35 -13.86 -18.23
CA GLU A 6 19.14 -12.83 -18.92
C GLU A 6 18.25 -11.64 -19.32
N ALA A 7 17.09 -11.93 -19.95
CA ALA A 7 16.14 -10.87 -20.34
C ALA A 7 15.69 -10.06 -19.12
N LEU A 8 15.34 -10.71 -18.01
CA LEU A 8 14.91 -10.04 -16.80
C LEU A 8 16.01 -9.14 -16.22
N GLN A 9 17.26 -9.61 -16.24
CA GLN A 9 18.41 -8.81 -15.78
C GLN A 9 18.58 -7.55 -16.63
N GLU A 10 18.45 -7.65 -17.96
CA GLU A 10 18.52 -6.50 -18.86
C GLU A 10 17.41 -5.48 -18.57
N PHE A 11 16.16 -5.97 -18.37
CA PHE A 11 15.03 -5.11 -18.02
C PHE A 11 15.28 -4.38 -16.69
N ILE A 12 15.69 -5.10 -15.66
CA ILE A 12 15.96 -4.52 -14.33
C ILE A 12 17.12 -3.50 -14.42
N ALA A 13 18.19 -3.82 -15.12
CA ALA A 13 19.34 -2.94 -15.28
C ALA A 13 19.00 -1.64 -16.01
N ALA A 14 18.04 -1.68 -16.94
CA ALA A 14 17.61 -0.50 -17.70
C ALA A 14 16.61 0.37 -16.91
N ALA A 15 16.02 -0.14 -15.83
CA ALA A 15 15.01 0.59 -15.06
C ALA A 15 15.66 1.73 -14.25
N LYS A 16 15.22 2.96 -14.50
CA LYS A 16 15.70 4.14 -13.76
C LYS A 16 14.62 4.60 -12.78
N PRO A 17 14.90 4.61 -11.46
CA PRO A 17 13.90 5.02 -10.46
C PRO A 17 13.39 6.44 -10.71
N LYS A 18 12.06 6.61 -10.62
CA LYS A 18 11.43 7.93 -10.63
C LYS A 18 11.40 8.45 -9.20
N LYS A 19 12.02 9.62 -8.96
CA LYS A 19 12.17 10.20 -7.63
C LYS A 19 11.19 11.32 -7.32
N GLU A 20 10.29 11.64 -8.24
CA GLU A 20 9.31 12.70 -8.03
C GLU A 20 8.29 12.29 -6.96
N THR A 21 8.04 13.19 -6.03
CA THR A 21 7.12 12.96 -4.91
C THR A 21 5.98 13.96 -4.94
N GLU A 22 4.96 13.66 -4.15
CA GLU A 22 3.84 14.56 -3.87
C GLU A 22 3.29 14.27 -2.48
N THR A 23 2.71 15.28 -1.85
CA THR A 23 2.04 15.11 -0.55
C THR A 23 0.54 14.98 -0.81
N ILE A 24 -0.06 13.92 -0.26
CA ILE A 24 -1.49 13.63 -0.45
C ILE A 24 -2.15 13.40 0.91
N PRO A 25 -3.47 13.61 1.03
CA PRO A 25 -4.18 13.17 2.23
C PRO A 25 -4.06 11.66 2.40
N THR A 26 -3.79 11.21 3.62
CA THR A 26 -3.63 9.78 3.97
C THR A 26 -4.81 8.94 3.48
N LEU A 27 -6.02 9.52 3.50
CA LEU A 27 -7.25 8.87 3.04
C LEU A 27 -7.15 8.35 1.59
N TYR A 28 -6.37 9.00 0.74
CA TYR A 28 -6.21 8.62 -0.68
C TYR A 28 -4.90 7.89 -0.96
N GLY A 29 -4.28 7.37 0.10
CA GLY A 29 -2.96 6.72 0.01
C GLY A 29 -2.97 5.28 -0.50
N GLU A 30 -4.12 4.63 -0.61
CA GLU A 30 -4.18 3.20 -0.95
C GLU A 30 -3.39 2.87 -2.22
N GLY A 31 -2.49 1.88 -2.10
CA GLY A 31 -1.67 1.40 -3.22
C GLY A 31 -0.48 2.28 -3.57
N ARG A 32 -0.38 3.50 -2.99
CA ARG A 32 0.76 4.40 -3.21
C ARG A 32 2.00 3.88 -2.47
N ILE A 33 3.16 4.36 -2.87
CA ILE A 33 4.44 4.00 -2.25
C ILE A 33 4.93 5.21 -1.44
N LEU A 34 5.19 5.02 -0.15
CA LEU A 34 5.72 6.07 0.73
C LEU A 34 7.10 6.54 0.24
N ALA A 35 7.31 7.85 0.24
CA ALA A 35 8.60 8.46 -0.10
C ALA A 35 9.41 8.84 1.15
N GLU A 36 8.76 8.93 2.32
CA GLU A 36 9.37 9.31 3.59
C GLU A 36 8.83 8.44 4.71
N ASP A 37 9.63 8.22 5.76
CA ASP A 37 9.18 7.53 6.96
C ASP A 37 8.06 8.33 7.65
N VAL A 38 7.07 7.63 8.19
CA VAL A 38 6.04 8.23 9.03
C VAL A 38 6.40 7.96 10.49
N VAL A 39 6.68 9.02 11.24
CA VAL A 39 7.10 8.95 12.64
C VAL A 39 5.94 9.44 13.51
N SER A 40 5.60 8.67 14.54
CA SER A 40 4.51 9.04 15.44
C SER A 40 4.90 10.24 16.31
N THR A 41 4.02 11.25 16.36
CA THR A 41 4.18 12.40 17.24
C THR A 41 3.49 12.20 18.59
N ILE A 42 2.79 11.08 18.77
CA ILE A 42 2.03 10.75 19.98
C ILE A 42 2.28 9.30 20.40
N CYS A 43 1.92 8.95 21.62
CA CYS A 43 1.80 7.54 22.03
C CYS A 43 0.45 6.97 21.57
N VAL A 44 0.38 5.67 21.32
CA VAL A 44 -0.90 4.99 21.06
C VAL A 44 -0.97 3.77 22.01
N PRO A 45 -1.96 3.72 22.90
CA PRO A 45 -2.88 4.81 23.24
C PRO A 45 -2.17 5.98 23.95
N PRO A 46 -2.75 7.18 23.92
CA PRO A 46 -2.06 8.38 24.47
C PRO A 46 -2.07 8.46 26.00
N TRP A 47 -2.85 7.61 26.67
CA TRP A 47 -2.96 7.53 28.14
C TRP A 47 -3.33 6.10 28.54
N ASP A 48 -3.14 5.77 29.84
CA ASP A 48 -3.67 4.54 30.43
C ASP A 48 -5.19 4.55 30.28
N ASN A 49 -5.81 3.44 29.85
CA ASN A 49 -7.26 3.38 29.64
C ASN A 49 -7.82 2.02 30.05
N SER A 50 -9.14 1.97 30.27
CA SER A 50 -9.81 0.75 30.64
C SER A 50 -9.93 -0.23 29.48
N GLN A 51 -9.62 -1.50 29.72
CA GLN A 51 -9.87 -2.60 28.80
C GLN A 51 -11.31 -3.12 28.85
N MET A 52 -12.05 -2.78 29.92
CA MET A 52 -13.38 -3.35 30.22
C MET A 52 -14.37 -2.27 30.60
N ASP A 53 -15.64 -2.57 30.43
CA ASP A 53 -16.72 -1.82 31.06
C ASP A 53 -16.76 -2.27 32.52
N GLY A 54 -16.57 -1.34 33.46
CA GLY A 54 -16.45 -1.74 34.87
C GLY A 54 -16.30 -0.56 35.81
N TYR A 55 -15.47 -0.75 36.80
CA TYR A 55 -15.22 0.23 37.86
C TYR A 55 -13.72 0.42 38.06
N ALA A 56 -13.24 1.65 37.86
CA ALA A 56 -11.85 2.03 38.15
C ALA A 56 -11.72 2.40 39.62
N LEU A 57 -10.67 1.90 40.24
CA LEU A 57 -10.48 2.09 41.71
C LEU A 57 -9.01 1.88 42.07
N ARG A 58 -8.68 2.07 43.34
CA ARG A 58 -7.37 1.70 43.87
C ARG A 58 -7.41 0.24 44.30
N ALA A 59 -6.51 -0.57 43.82
CA ALA A 59 -6.39 -1.98 44.23
C ALA A 59 -6.29 -2.13 45.74
N ALA A 60 -5.61 -1.19 46.40
CA ALA A 60 -5.45 -1.17 47.88
C ALA A 60 -6.81 -1.08 48.63
N ASP A 61 -7.79 -0.36 48.02
CA ASP A 61 -9.09 -0.17 48.65
C ASP A 61 -9.92 -1.47 48.72
N ILE A 62 -9.62 -2.45 47.87
CA ILE A 62 -10.31 -3.74 47.86
C ILE A 62 -9.38 -4.92 48.20
N ALA A 63 -8.18 -4.65 48.72
CA ALA A 63 -7.17 -5.70 48.99
C ALA A 63 -7.68 -6.77 49.96
N ALA A 64 -8.57 -6.41 50.92
CA ALA A 64 -9.15 -7.31 51.89
C ALA A 64 -10.49 -7.94 51.47
N ALA A 65 -10.97 -7.65 50.26
CA ALA A 65 -12.27 -8.12 49.80
C ALA A 65 -12.33 -9.65 49.68
N SER A 66 -13.38 -10.26 50.21
CA SER A 66 -13.66 -11.70 50.08
C SER A 66 -15.16 -11.94 50.10
N GLU A 67 -15.59 -13.15 49.73
CA GLU A 67 -17.02 -13.50 49.76
C GLU A 67 -17.64 -13.37 51.15
N GLY A 68 -16.85 -13.66 52.22
CA GLY A 68 -17.29 -13.54 53.60
C GLY A 68 -17.17 -12.14 54.18
N ALA A 69 -16.38 -11.26 53.55
CA ALA A 69 -16.13 -9.89 53.98
C ALA A 69 -16.03 -8.96 52.72
N PRO A 70 -17.15 -8.69 52.06
CA PRO A 70 -17.12 -7.86 50.85
C PRO A 70 -16.83 -6.39 51.20
N VAL A 71 -16.08 -5.72 50.28
CA VAL A 71 -15.80 -4.29 50.38
C VAL A 71 -16.84 -3.52 49.57
N ARG A 72 -17.33 -2.40 50.12
CA ARG A 72 -18.34 -1.53 49.46
C ARG A 72 -17.72 -0.16 49.18
N LEU A 73 -17.76 0.26 47.93
CA LEU A 73 -17.26 1.57 47.51
C LEU A 73 -18.39 2.36 46.85
N SER A 74 -18.47 3.67 47.12
CA SER A 74 -19.42 4.55 46.44
C SER A 74 -18.90 4.94 45.07
N VAL A 75 -19.79 5.04 44.09
CA VAL A 75 -19.45 5.54 42.72
C VAL A 75 -19.41 7.06 42.78
N SER A 76 -18.21 7.63 42.68
CA SER A 76 -18.01 9.08 42.76
C SER A 76 -18.17 9.80 41.44
N GLN A 77 -17.98 9.09 40.31
CA GLN A 77 -18.04 9.68 38.96
C GLN A 77 -18.27 8.60 37.90
N ARG A 78 -18.64 9.05 36.71
CA ARG A 78 -18.84 8.21 35.52
C ARG A 78 -17.97 8.73 34.36
N ILE A 79 -17.13 7.87 33.81
CA ILE A 79 -16.13 8.23 32.79
C ILE A 79 -16.39 7.42 31.52
N ALA A 80 -16.99 8.06 30.52
CA ALA A 80 -17.23 7.43 29.21
C ALA A 80 -16.01 7.63 28.29
N ALA A 81 -15.92 6.83 27.25
CA ALA A 81 -14.92 7.05 26.19
C ALA A 81 -15.07 8.47 25.64
N GLY A 82 -13.95 9.15 25.46
CA GLY A 82 -13.93 10.54 24.98
C GLY A 82 -14.11 11.58 26.09
N THR A 83 -14.25 11.16 27.36
CA THR A 83 -14.29 12.07 28.50
C THR A 83 -13.18 11.74 29.48
N THR A 84 -12.76 12.72 30.29
CA THR A 84 -11.75 12.53 31.32
C THR A 84 -12.41 12.64 32.70
N GLY A 85 -11.94 11.78 33.64
CA GLY A 85 -12.38 11.86 35.03
C GLY A 85 -11.55 12.86 35.84
N THR A 86 -12.04 13.15 37.04
CA THR A 86 -11.29 13.88 38.08
C THR A 86 -10.50 12.89 38.95
N GLU A 87 -9.63 13.38 39.81
CA GLU A 87 -8.87 12.53 40.74
C GLU A 87 -9.80 11.71 41.60
N LEU A 88 -9.54 10.41 41.70
CA LEU A 88 -10.36 9.48 42.48
C LEU A 88 -9.98 9.54 43.97
N ALA A 89 -10.94 9.88 44.82
CA ALA A 89 -10.73 9.90 46.28
C ALA A 89 -10.57 8.45 46.81
N PRO A 90 -9.75 8.27 47.86
CA PRO A 90 -9.65 6.96 48.53
C PRO A 90 -11.02 6.47 49.01
N GLY A 91 -11.26 5.16 48.93
CA GLY A 91 -12.53 4.55 49.36
C GLY A 91 -13.69 4.79 48.43
N THR A 92 -13.41 5.25 47.18
CA THR A 92 -14.44 5.42 46.13
C THR A 92 -14.04 4.68 44.85
N CYS A 93 -14.99 4.50 43.93
CA CYS A 93 -14.73 3.97 42.61
C CYS A 93 -15.37 4.87 41.52
N ALA A 94 -14.88 4.76 40.30
CA ALA A 94 -15.44 5.45 39.14
C ALA A 94 -16.08 4.43 38.20
N ARG A 95 -17.32 4.62 37.79
CA ARG A 95 -17.91 3.86 36.69
C ARG A 95 -17.15 4.21 35.43
N ILE A 96 -16.51 3.24 34.76
CA ILE A 96 -15.64 3.47 33.58
C ILE A 96 -16.06 2.54 32.44
N PHE A 97 -15.82 2.99 31.21
CA PHE A 97 -16.14 2.24 30.00
C PHE A 97 -14.87 1.96 29.19
N THR A 98 -14.92 0.91 28.40
CA THR A 98 -13.82 0.45 27.55
C THR A 98 -13.27 1.63 26.72
N GLY A 99 -11.96 1.83 26.77
CA GLY A 99 -11.26 2.92 26.07
C GLY A 99 -11.24 4.25 26.80
N ALA A 100 -12.00 4.39 27.90
CA ALA A 100 -11.99 5.64 28.68
C ALA A 100 -10.68 5.78 29.46
N PRO A 101 -10.11 7.00 29.56
CA PRO A 101 -8.88 7.23 30.32
C PRO A 101 -9.05 6.89 31.82
N MET A 102 -8.01 6.29 32.37
CA MET A 102 -7.98 6.02 33.84
C MET A 102 -7.94 7.35 34.58
N PRO A 103 -8.81 7.54 35.59
CA PRO A 103 -8.72 8.75 36.44
C PRO A 103 -7.46 8.69 37.30
N ALA A 104 -6.86 9.82 37.58
CA ALA A 104 -5.75 9.93 38.52
C ALA A 104 -6.18 9.29 39.86
N GLY A 105 -5.29 8.56 40.50
CA GLY A 105 -5.59 7.87 41.76
C GLY A 105 -6.14 6.45 41.62
N ALA A 106 -6.62 6.05 40.44
CA ALA A 106 -7.02 4.66 40.18
C ALA A 106 -5.86 3.90 39.54
N ASP A 107 -5.68 2.63 39.88
CA ASP A 107 -4.62 1.79 39.34
C ASP A 107 -5.11 0.43 38.82
N CYS A 108 -6.41 0.12 38.93
CA CYS A 108 -7.00 -1.09 38.38
C CYS A 108 -8.45 -0.84 37.93
N VAL A 109 -8.97 -1.79 37.14
CA VAL A 109 -10.38 -1.84 36.77
C VAL A 109 -10.91 -3.23 37.18
N VAL A 110 -12.11 -3.27 37.72
CA VAL A 110 -12.85 -4.52 37.96
C VAL A 110 -14.03 -4.54 36.97
N PRO A 111 -14.16 -5.58 36.13
CA PRO A 111 -15.28 -5.68 35.18
C PRO A 111 -16.65 -5.63 35.89
N GLN A 112 -17.62 -5.05 35.22
CA GLN A 112 -18.98 -4.93 35.81
C GLN A 112 -19.61 -6.31 36.05
N GLU A 113 -19.19 -7.34 35.37
CA GLU A 113 -19.67 -8.71 35.52
C GLU A 113 -19.18 -9.37 36.83
N ASP A 114 -18.12 -8.83 37.41
CA ASP A 114 -17.47 -9.39 38.60
C ASP A 114 -17.93 -8.71 39.89
N VAL A 115 -18.90 -7.79 39.82
CA VAL A 115 -19.38 -7.02 40.99
C VAL A 115 -20.89 -6.95 41.02
N THR A 116 -21.44 -6.55 42.19
CA THR A 116 -22.85 -6.17 42.31
C THR A 116 -22.90 -4.67 42.55
N ALA A 117 -23.74 -3.97 41.79
CA ALA A 117 -23.87 -2.51 41.90
C ALA A 117 -25.34 -2.15 42.16
N GLU A 118 -25.60 -1.41 43.21
CA GLU A 118 -26.96 -0.99 43.56
C GLU A 118 -26.92 0.38 44.25
N SER A 119 -27.79 1.28 43.80
CA SER A 119 -28.01 2.59 44.43
C SER A 119 -26.71 3.41 44.60
N GLY A 120 -25.81 3.31 43.59
CA GLY A 120 -24.54 4.08 43.60
C GLY A 120 -23.44 3.46 44.46
N ILE A 121 -23.65 2.26 45.00
CA ILE A 121 -22.64 1.50 45.74
C ILE A 121 -22.29 0.23 44.99
N VAL A 122 -20.99 -0.09 44.91
CA VAL A 122 -20.46 -1.29 44.27
C VAL A 122 -19.86 -2.21 45.32
N VAL A 123 -20.22 -3.48 45.25
CA VAL A 123 -19.79 -4.52 46.20
C VAL A 123 -18.75 -5.40 45.52
N PHE A 124 -17.55 -5.44 46.12
CA PHE A 124 -16.41 -6.22 45.63
C PHE A 124 -16.22 -7.43 46.58
N THR A 125 -16.26 -8.62 46.04
CA THR A 125 -16.11 -9.88 46.78
C THR A 125 -14.73 -10.53 46.58
N ARG A 126 -13.87 -9.89 45.78
CA ARG A 126 -12.51 -10.39 45.49
C ARG A 126 -11.56 -9.21 45.29
N PRO A 127 -10.28 -9.36 45.67
CA PRO A 127 -9.30 -8.33 45.38
C PRO A 127 -8.94 -8.34 43.89
N ALA A 128 -8.42 -7.24 43.40
CA ALA A 128 -7.83 -7.13 42.02
C ALA A 128 -6.43 -6.55 42.18
N PRO A 129 -5.46 -7.08 41.44
CA PRO A 129 -4.11 -6.51 41.51
C PRO A 129 -4.02 -5.16 40.76
N ALA A 130 -3.08 -4.32 41.17
CA ALA A 130 -2.77 -3.08 40.43
C ALA A 130 -2.40 -3.43 38.98
N GLY A 131 -2.90 -2.64 38.04
CA GLY A 131 -2.73 -2.88 36.62
C GLY A 131 -3.79 -3.77 35.97
N ALA A 132 -4.65 -4.43 36.77
CA ALA A 132 -5.70 -5.30 36.24
C ALA A 132 -6.62 -4.52 35.29
N TRP A 133 -6.80 -5.05 34.07
CA TRP A 133 -7.66 -4.49 33.03
C TRP A 133 -7.35 -3.05 32.65
N VAL A 134 -6.09 -2.62 32.83
CA VAL A 134 -5.59 -1.32 32.41
C VAL A 134 -4.66 -1.49 31.19
N ARG A 135 -5.05 -0.92 30.06
CA ARG A 135 -4.18 -0.84 28.89
C ARG A 135 -3.26 0.37 29.05
N LYS A 136 -1.97 0.11 29.03
CA LYS A 136 -0.98 1.15 29.31
C LYS A 136 -0.81 2.12 28.13
N LYS A 137 -0.53 3.37 28.46
CA LYS A 137 -0.04 4.38 27.50
C LYS A 137 1.13 3.79 26.71
N ALA A 138 1.17 4.06 25.41
CA ALA A 138 2.22 3.60 24.49
C ALA A 138 2.28 2.06 24.34
N GLY A 139 1.20 1.34 24.73
CA GLY A 139 1.18 -0.12 24.58
C GLY A 139 1.30 -0.62 23.15
N ASP A 140 0.96 0.20 22.16
CA ASP A 140 1.04 -0.15 20.73
C ASP A 140 2.15 0.63 20.02
N VAL A 141 2.23 1.96 20.23
CA VAL A 141 3.19 2.84 19.54
C VAL A 141 3.72 3.89 20.53
N ASP A 142 5.04 4.01 20.59
CA ASP A 142 5.70 5.08 21.33
C ASP A 142 5.78 6.37 20.51
N GLN A 143 5.79 7.52 21.19
CA GLN A 143 6.12 8.79 20.55
C GLN A 143 7.55 8.73 20.00
N GLY A 144 7.75 9.12 18.75
CA GLY A 144 9.04 9.06 18.07
C GLY A 144 9.29 7.73 17.34
N GLN A 145 8.40 6.75 17.48
CA GLN A 145 8.52 5.48 16.76
C GLN A 145 8.14 5.64 15.29
N THR A 146 8.93 5.06 14.38
CA THR A 146 8.56 4.98 12.95
C THR A 146 7.48 3.92 12.78
N VAL A 147 6.32 4.31 12.26
CA VAL A 147 5.16 3.41 12.07
C VAL A 147 5.03 2.90 10.63
N ALA A 148 5.65 3.60 9.69
CA ALA A 148 5.73 3.15 8.30
C ALA A 148 6.99 3.71 7.66
N HIS A 149 7.64 2.92 6.81
CA HIS A 149 8.94 3.28 6.23
C HIS A 149 8.83 3.74 4.77
N ALA A 150 9.70 4.64 4.39
CA ALA A 150 9.89 5.01 2.98
C ALA A 150 10.08 3.74 2.13
N GLY A 151 9.36 3.68 1.01
CA GLY A 151 9.35 2.53 0.11
C GLY A 151 8.27 1.50 0.40
N GLU A 152 7.56 1.61 1.51
CA GLU A 152 6.45 0.71 1.76
C GLU A 152 5.24 1.07 0.91
N LYS A 153 4.56 0.03 0.40
CA LYS A 153 3.27 0.20 -0.26
C LYS A 153 2.19 0.38 0.79
N LEU A 154 1.40 1.44 0.66
CA LEU A 154 0.31 1.75 1.58
C LEU A 154 -0.83 0.74 1.41
N THR A 155 -0.85 -0.24 2.30
CA THR A 155 -1.91 -1.25 2.43
C THR A 155 -2.97 -0.74 3.42
N PRO A 156 -4.17 -1.36 3.48
CA PRO A 156 -5.17 -0.96 4.48
C PRO A 156 -4.65 -0.96 5.93
N GLY A 157 -3.84 -1.95 6.30
CA GLY A 157 -3.25 -2.02 7.65
C GLY A 157 -2.28 -0.86 7.93
N ILE A 158 -1.41 -0.55 6.98
CA ILE A 158 -0.45 0.56 7.10
C ILE A 158 -1.20 1.90 7.16
N LEU A 159 -2.23 2.08 6.32
CA LEU A 159 -3.05 3.30 6.35
C LEU A 159 -3.76 3.48 7.71
N GLY A 160 -4.31 2.39 8.25
CA GLY A 160 -4.91 2.41 9.58
C GLY A 160 -3.92 2.79 10.67
N LEU A 161 -2.71 2.23 10.62
CA LEU A 161 -1.63 2.54 11.56
C LEU A 161 -1.20 4.02 11.45
N ILE A 162 -0.99 4.52 10.23
CA ILE A 162 -0.65 5.93 9.96
C ILE A 162 -1.75 6.86 10.49
N ALA A 163 -3.01 6.49 10.25
CA ALA A 163 -4.15 7.27 10.73
C ALA A 163 -4.23 7.26 12.26
N SER A 164 -3.89 6.13 12.92
CA SER A 164 -3.96 6.01 14.39
C SER A 164 -2.97 6.93 15.11
N VAL A 165 -1.89 7.34 14.44
CA VAL A 165 -0.93 8.30 14.99
C VAL A 165 -1.22 9.75 14.57
N GLY A 166 -2.38 9.98 13.91
CA GLY A 166 -2.86 11.31 13.57
C GLY A 166 -2.24 11.93 12.31
N ALA A 167 -1.52 11.15 11.50
CA ALA A 167 -0.89 11.68 10.29
C ALA A 167 -1.92 11.86 9.17
N ALA A 168 -2.38 13.10 8.98
CA ALA A 168 -3.43 13.45 8.01
C ALA A 168 -2.93 13.44 6.56
N PHE A 169 -1.63 13.59 6.36
CA PHE A 169 -0.99 13.65 5.04
C PHE A 169 0.25 12.76 5.03
N VAL A 170 0.57 12.24 3.86
CA VAL A 170 1.79 11.43 3.63
C VAL A 170 2.48 11.89 2.35
N THR A 171 3.82 11.80 2.33
CA THR A 171 4.62 12.04 1.13
C THR A 171 4.80 10.70 0.41
N VAL A 172 4.39 10.64 -0.85
CA VAL A 172 4.41 9.44 -1.68
C VAL A 172 5.11 9.71 -3.01
N TYR A 173 5.64 8.67 -3.65
CA TYR A 173 6.13 8.80 -5.03
C TYR A 173 4.95 9.01 -5.98
N LYS A 174 5.12 9.89 -6.96
CA LYS A 174 4.11 10.09 -8.02
C LYS A 174 3.89 8.82 -8.82
N PRO A 175 2.67 8.54 -9.29
CA PRO A 175 2.42 7.39 -10.17
C PRO A 175 3.26 7.49 -11.44
N LEU A 176 3.69 6.34 -11.96
CA LEU A 176 4.33 6.30 -13.27
C LEU A 176 3.28 6.57 -14.36
N LYS A 177 3.62 7.44 -15.28
CA LYS A 177 2.82 7.73 -16.47
C LYS A 177 3.22 6.76 -17.58
N VAL A 178 2.30 5.89 -17.98
CA VAL A 178 2.59 4.85 -18.97
C VAL A 178 1.73 5.08 -20.22
N ALA A 179 2.38 5.37 -21.34
CA ALA A 179 1.71 5.43 -22.64
C ALA A 179 1.59 4.01 -23.19
N VAL A 180 0.39 3.63 -23.63
CA VAL A 180 0.15 2.34 -24.27
C VAL A 180 -0.24 2.54 -25.73
N PHE A 181 0.29 1.69 -26.61
CA PHE A 181 0.10 1.79 -28.04
C PHE A 181 -0.17 0.39 -28.62
N PHE A 182 -1.14 0.29 -29.52
CA PHE A 182 -1.55 -0.98 -30.12
C PHE A 182 -1.47 -0.84 -31.65
N SER A 183 -0.76 -1.75 -32.31
CA SER A 183 -0.60 -1.76 -33.74
C SER A 183 -1.12 -3.06 -34.34
N GLY A 184 -1.84 -2.93 -35.41
CA GLY A 184 -2.42 -4.04 -36.19
C GLY A 184 -3.63 -3.55 -36.95
N SER A 185 -3.57 -3.63 -38.29
CA SER A 185 -4.70 -3.26 -39.14
C SER A 185 -5.93 -4.16 -38.95
N GLU A 186 -5.71 -5.35 -38.35
CA GLU A 186 -6.76 -6.29 -38.03
C GLU A 186 -7.54 -5.92 -36.73
N LEU A 187 -7.06 -4.94 -35.94
CA LEU A 187 -7.62 -4.63 -34.62
C LEU A 187 -8.87 -3.76 -34.73
N THR A 188 -9.95 -4.25 -34.16
CA THR A 188 -11.25 -3.57 -34.05
C THR A 188 -11.59 -3.34 -32.57
N MET A 189 -12.27 -2.24 -32.26
CA MET A 189 -12.65 -1.97 -30.88
C MET A 189 -13.95 -2.72 -30.51
N PRO A 190 -14.03 -3.30 -29.29
CA PRO A 190 -15.29 -3.86 -28.82
C PRO A 190 -16.40 -2.82 -28.88
N GLY A 191 -17.56 -3.23 -29.44
CA GLY A 191 -18.69 -2.34 -29.69
C GLY A 191 -18.81 -1.93 -31.16
N GLU A 192 -17.73 -2.09 -31.94
CA GLU A 192 -17.76 -1.86 -33.39
C GLU A 192 -18.02 -3.18 -34.13
N ALA A 193 -18.59 -3.10 -35.35
CA ALA A 193 -18.79 -4.30 -36.17
C ALA A 193 -17.45 -4.91 -36.59
N LEU A 194 -17.31 -6.22 -36.39
CA LEU A 194 -16.06 -6.92 -36.72
C LEU A 194 -16.01 -7.17 -38.24
N PRO A 195 -15.03 -6.57 -38.95
CA PRO A 195 -14.91 -6.81 -40.39
C PRO A 195 -14.33 -8.21 -40.65
N PRO A 196 -14.51 -8.74 -41.88
CA PRO A 196 -13.85 -10.00 -42.25
C PRO A 196 -12.33 -9.91 -42.05
N GLY A 197 -11.77 -10.89 -41.36
CA GLY A 197 -10.34 -10.91 -41.03
C GLY A 197 -9.94 -10.08 -39.80
N GLY A 198 -10.86 -9.30 -39.23
CA GLY A 198 -10.61 -8.51 -38.04
C GLY A 198 -10.71 -9.32 -36.73
N ILE A 199 -10.05 -8.79 -35.70
CA ILE A 199 -10.14 -9.34 -34.33
C ILE A 199 -10.33 -8.18 -33.33
N TYR A 200 -10.98 -8.44 -32.20
CA TYR A 200 -11.12 -7.40 -31.17
C TYR A 200 -9.83 -7.18 -30.40
N ASN A 201 -9.49 -5.92 -30.14
CA ASN A 201 -8.29 -5.49 -29.41
C ASN A 201 -8.44 -5.79 -27.90
N SER A 202 -8.33 -7.05 -27.53
CA SER A 202 -8.39 -7.49 -26.12
C SER A 202 -7.13 -7.04 -25.32
N ASN A 203 -5.99 -6.90 -26.00
CA ASN A 203 -4.73 -6.51 -25.34
C ASN A 203 -4.83 -5.14 -24.69
N ARG A 204 -5.59 -4.22 -25.30
CA ARG A 204 -5.84 -2.88 -24.75
C ARG A 204 -6.45 -2.96 -23.34
N TYR A 205 -7.47 -3.80 -23.19
CA TYR A 205 -8.16 -3.99 -21.90
C TYR A 205 -7.26 -4.68 -20.88
N THR A 206 -6.55 -5.71 -21.30
CA THR A 206 -5.61 -6.46 -20.46
C THR A 206 -4.50 -5.57 -19.91
N LEU A 207 -3.79 -4.87 -20.80
CA LEU A 207 -2.66 -4.01 -20.39
C LEU A 207 -3.12 -2.86 -19.51
N ARG A 208 -4.25 -2.21 -19.88
CA ARG A 208 -4.81 -1.13 -19.06
C ARG A 208 -5.13 -1.61 -17.63
N ALA A 209 -5.77 -2.77 -17.49
CA ALA A 209 -6.11 -3.34 -16.19
C ALA A 209 -4.85 -3.70 -15.38
N LEU A 210 -3.86 -4.34 -16.03
CA LEU A 210 -2.60 -4.71 -15.38
C LEU A 210 -1.84 -3.48 -14.86
N LEU A 211 -1.77 -2.43 -15.68
CA LEU A 211 -1.10 -1.17 -15.31
C LEU A 211 -1.82 -0.43 -14.18
N LYS A 212 -3.16 -0.40 -14.24
CA LYS A 212 -3.97 0.19 -13.15
C LYS A 212 -3.77 -0.57 -11.84
N GLY A 213 -3.62 -1.90 -11.89
CA GLY A 213 -3.30 -2.72 -10.71
C GLY A 213 -1.93 -2.41 -10.11
N LEU A 214 -1.04 -1.80 -10.88
CA LEU A 214 0.26 -1.30 -10.41
C LEU A 214 0.21 0.20 -10.03
N ASN A 215 -0.98 0.78 -10.00
CA ASN A 215 -1.21 2.19 -9.67
C ASN A 215 -0.54 3.15 -10.67
N CYS A 216 -0.43 2.74 -11.94
CA CYS A 216 0.09 3.61 -13.01
C CYS A 216 -1.01 4.50 -13.59
N GLU A 217 -0.62 5.69 -14.01
CA GLU A 217 -1.46 6.59 -14.82
C GLU A 217 -1.29 6.18 -16.29
N VAL A 218 -2.39 5.71 -16.91
CA VAL A 218 -2.33 5.10 -18.25
C VAL A 218 -2.83 6.09 -19.33
N TYR A 219 -1.96 6.43 -20.24
CA TYR A 219 -2.25 7.25 -21.43
C TYR A 219 -2.39 6.33 -22.64
N ASP A 220 -3.60 6.21 -23.13
CA ASP A 220 -3.94 5.30 -24.23
C ASP A 220 -3.87 6.05 -25.57
N LEU A 221 -2.88 5.69 -26.40
CA LEU A 221 -2.65 6.27 -27.71
C LEU A 221 -3.42 5.47 -28.78
N ALA A 222 -4.74 5.35 -28.61
CA ALA A 222 -5.59 4.59 -29.51
C ALA A 222 -5.62 5.20 -30.93
N GLY A 223 -5.76 4.35 -31.91
CA GLY A 223 -6.12 4.74 -33.27
C GLY A 223 -5.02 5.39 -34.10
N VAL A 224 -3.76 5.07 -33.85
CA VAL A 224 -2.71 5.49 -34.74
C VAL A 224 -2.83 4.68 -36.04
N THR A 225 -3.10 5.35 -37.14
CA THR A 225 -3.18 4.74 -38.48
C THR A 225 -1.82 4.17 -38.88
N ASP A 226 -1.87 3.08 -39.60
CA ASP A 226 -0.71 2.29 -39.99
C ASP A 226 0.17 3.02 -41.00
N SER A 227 0.95 4.01 -40.51
CA SER A 227 1.95 4.68 -41.34
C SER A 227 3.16 5.07 -40.48
N PHE A 228 4.33 5.05 -41.04
CA PHE A 228 5.59 5.38 -40.37
C PHE A 228 5.56 6.76 -39.71
N GLU A 229 5.12 7.79 -40.45
CA GLU A 229 5.13 9.18 -39.94
C GLU A 229 4.16 9.37 -38.76
N LYS A 230 2.96 8.80 -38.86
CA LYS A 230 1.98 8.89 -37.75
C LYS A 230 2.44 8.10 -36.52
N THR A 231 3.03 6.93 -36.73
CA THR A 231 3.62 6.12 -35.64
C THR A 231 4.75 6.88 -34.93
N LYS A 232 5.64 7.48 -35.73
CA LYS A 232 6.76 8.29 -35.25
C LYS A 232 6.25 9.50 -34.43
N GLU A 233 5.26 10.22 -34.98
CA GLU A 233 4.64 11.35 -34.29
C GLU A 233 4.00 10.93 -32.95
N ALA A 234 3.23 9.85 -32.93
CA ALA A 234 2.57 9.33 -31.73
C ALA A 234 3.60 8.93 -30.66
N LEU A 235 4.66 8.22 -31.06
CA LEU A 235 5.75 7.84 -30.15
C LEU A 235 6.48 9.06 -29.60
N SER A 236 6.72 10.07 -30.47
CA SER A 236 7.35 11.32 -30.06
C SER A 236 6.52 12.06 -29.00
N LYS A 237 5.21 12.20 -29.23
CA LYS A 237 4.27 12.82 -28.26
C LYS A 237 4.19 12.04 -26.96
N ALA A 238 4.17 10.70 -27.06
CA ALA A 238 4.19 9.83 -25.88
C ALA A 238 5.42 10.10 -25.03
N ALA A 239 6.60 10.21 -25.65
CA ALA A 239 7.85 10.47 -24.95
C ALA A 239 7.90 11.84 -24.26
N ASP A 240 7.13 12.82 -24.75
CA ASP A 240 7.08 14.14 -24.13
C ASP A 240 6.25 14.16 -22.80
N THR A 241 5.43 13.11 -22.56
CA THR A 241 4.48 13.10 -21.43
C THR A 241 4.56 11.87 -20.53
N ALA A 242 5.04 10.75 -21.07
CA ALA A 242 5.06 9.47 -20.31
C ALA A 242 6.45 9.16 -19.76
N ASP A 243 6.46 8.36 -18.69
CA ASP A 243 7.69 7.82 -18.07
C ASP A 243 8.10 6.50 -18.74
N ILE A 244 7.15 5.80 -19.36
CA ILE A 244 7.35 4.51 -20.06
C ILE A 244 6.38 4.46 -21.24
N ILE A 245 6.84 3.90 -22.35
CA ILE A 245 5.99 3.60 -23.51
C ILE A 245 5.92 2.08 -23.65
N ILE A 246 4.71 1.52 -23.70
CA ILE A 246 4.52 0.07 -23.90
C ILE A 246 3.66 -0.16 -25.13
N THR A 247 4.14 -1.03 -26.02
CA THR A 247 3.34 -1.42 -27.21
C THR A 247 2.98 -2.90 -27.14
N SER A 248 1.87 -3.25 -27.76
CA SER A 248 1.48 -4.63 -28.03
C SER A 248 1.19 -4.77 -29.53
N GLY A 249 1.88 -5.71 -30.16
CA GLY A 249 1.94 -5.85 -31.61
C GLY A 249 3.11 -5.07 -32.19
N GLY A 250 3.34 -5.20 -33.46
CA GLY A 250 4.44 -4.52 -34.17
C GLY A 250 5.83 -5.03 -33.80
N MET A 251 5.95 -6.20 -33.18
CA MET A 251 7.23 -6.79 -32.76
C MET A 251 7.64 -7.98 -33.65
N SER A 252 6.89 -8.24 -34.72
CA SER A 252 7.18 -9.32 -35.67
C SER A 252 8.12 -8.86 -36.78
N VAL A 253 8.34 -9.73 -37.76
CA VAL A 253 9.14 -9.46 -38.94
C VAL A 253 8.27 -9.05 -40.15
N GLY A 254 7.03 -8.64 -39.90
CA GLY A 254 6.10 -8.22 -40.97
C GLY A 254 6.52 -6.93 -41.65
N GLU A 255 6.28 -6.86 -42.95
CA GLU A 255 6.64 -5.70 -43.78
C GLU A 255 5.85 -4.44 -43.44
N GLU A 256 4.68 -4.60 -42.84
CA GLU A 256 3.79 -3.49 -42.43
C GLU A 256 4.06 -2.99 -41.00
N ASP A 257 5.17 -3.43 -40.35
CA ASP A 257 5.49 -3.06 -38.97
C ASP A 257 6.25 -1.73 -38.94
N HIS A 258 5.56 -0.64 -38.66
CA HIS A 258 6.12 0.71 -38.57
C HIS A 258 6.71 1.04 -37.18
N ILE A 259 6.44 0.24 -36.14
CA ILE A 259 6.90 0.55 -34.78
C ILE A 259 8.42 0.51 -34.68
N LYS A 260 9.05 -0.57 -35.14
CA LYS A 260 10.50 -0.72 -35.03
C LYS A 260 11.27 0.40 -35.78
N PRO A 261 10.93 0.72 -37.05
CA PRO A 261 11.58 1.83 -37.73
C PRO A 261 11.37 3.17 -37.01
N ALA A 262 10.16 3.43 -36.48
CA ALA A 262 9.85 4.67 -35.78
C ALA A 262 10.63 4.79 -34.46
N VAL A 263 10.74 3.72 -33.68
CA VAL A 263 11.55 3.72 -32.45
C VAL A 263 13.03 3.97 -32.79
N LYS A 264 13.57 3.30 -33.81
CA LYS A 264 14.96 3.51 -34.24
C LYS A 264 15.23 4.94 -34.70
N ALA A 265 14.25 5.59 -35.33
CA ALA A 265 14.38 6.98 -35.76
C ALA A 265 14.36 7.98 -34.60
N LEU A 266 13.77 7.59 -33.44
CA LEU A 266 13.63 8.46 -32.29
C LEU A 266 14.55 8.08 -31.13
N GLY A 267 15.26 6.97 -31.21
CA GLY A 267 16.10 6.47 -30.15
C GLY A 267 16.73 5.12 -30.46
N ARG A 268 16.53 4.16 -29.58
CA ARG A 268 17.20 2.86 -29.67
C ARG A 268 16.19 1.74 -29.41
N ILE A 269 16.38 0.60 -30.05
CA ILE A 269 15.60 -0.61 -29.79
C ILE A 269 16.49 -1.84 -29.86
N ASP A 270 16.44 -2.63 -28.82
CA ASP A 270 17.07 -3.94 -28.72
C ASP A 270 15.98 -5.02 -28.77
N MET A 271 16.12 -5.96 -29.69
CA MET A 271 15.12 -7.01 -29.91
C MET A 271 15.65 -8.35 -29.42
N TRP A 272 14.84 -9.02 -28.61
CA TRP A 272 15.20 -10.35 -28.15
C TRP A 272 14.14 -11.40 -28.50
N ARG A 273 14.65 -12.59 -28.79
CA ARG A 273 13.81 -13.79 -28.74
C ARG A 273 14.10 -14.46 -27.41
N VAL A 274 13.19 -14.24 -26.46
CA VAL A 274 13.33 -14.80 -25.12
C VAL A 274 12.86 -16.26 -25.10
N SER A 275 13.55 -17.12 -24.36
CA SER A 275 13.16 -18.53 -24.17
C SER A 275 11.95 -18.63 -23.24
N LEU A 276 10.81 -18.07 -23.72
CA LEU A 276 9.50 -18.12 -23.09
C LEU A 276 8.48 -18.69 -24.06
N LYS A 277 7.58 -19.51 -23.56
CA LYS A 277 6.50 -20.07 -24.39
C LYS A 277 5.20 -20.08 -23.59
N PRO A 278 4.25 -19.21 -23.99
CA PRO A 278 4.28 -18.24 -25.10
C PRO A 278 5.05 -16.97 -24.77
N GLY A 279 5.45 -16.18 -25.77
CA GLY A 279 6.02 -14.85 -25.59
C GLY A 279 7.46 -14.67 -26.06
N LYS A 280 7.86 -15.27 -27.19
CA LYS A 280 9.23 -15.18 -27.69
C LYS A 280 9.72 -13.78 -28.07
N PRO A 281 8.99 -12.99 -28.92
CA PRO A 281 9.51 -11.67 -29.31
C PRO A 281 9.19 -10.62 -28.26
N VAL A 282 10.21 -9.98 -27.71
CA VAL A 282 10.10 -8.86 -26.78
C VAL A 282 11.17 -7.84 -27.16
N ALA A 283 10.87 -6.55 -26.99
CA ALA A 283 11.83 -5.49 -27.22
C ALA A 283 11.96 -4.60 -25.99
N LEU A 284 13.16 -4.16 -25.72
CA LEU A 284 13.45 -3.07 -24.78
C LEU A 284 14.20 -2.01 -25.57
N GLY A 285 13.94 -0.74 -25.28
CA GLY A 285 14.58 0.36 -26.00
C GLY A 285 14.28 1.68 -25.35
N GLU A 286 14.42 2.74 -26.13
CA GLU A 286 14.07 4.09 -25.68
C GLU A 286 13.63 4.95 -26.85
N VAL A 287 12.73 5.90 -26.57
CA VAL A 287 12.25 6.91 -27.49
C VAL A 287 12.53 8.26 -26.84
N LYS A 288 13.42 9.06 -27.40
CA LYS A 288 13.86 10.35 -26.81
C LYS A 288 14.30 10.21 -25.33
N GLY A 289 14.93 9.08 -24.99
CA GLY A 289 15.38 8.81 -23.62
C GLY A 289 14.32 8.21 -22.69
N VAL A 290 13.07 8.09 -23.15
CA VAL A 290 11.99 7.44 -22.38
C VAL A 290 12.01 5.94 -22.66
N PRO A 291 12.01 5.07 -21.63
CA PRO A 291 12.00 3.63 -21.85
C PRO A 291 10.84 3.15 -22.72
N PHE A 292 11.14 2.26 -23.64
CA PHE A 292 10.18 1.65 -24.54
C PHE A 292 10.19 0.12 -24.35
N ILE A 293 9.02 -0.46 -24.19
CA ILE A 293 8.84 -1.92 -24.05
C ILE A 293 7.88 -2.39 -25.14
N GLY A 294 8.36 -3.26 -26.03
CA GLY A 294 7.57 -3.88 -27.07
C GLY A 294 7.15 -5.29 -26.66
N LEU A 295 5.85 -5.52 -26.52
CA LEU A 295 5.27 -6.82 -26.16
C LEU A 295 4.71 -7.51 -27.41
N PRO A 296 4.58 -8.87 -27.39
CA PRO A 296 4.00 -9.61 -28.51
C PRO A 296 2.55 -9.18 -28.81
N GLY A 297 2.02 -9.57 -29.98
CA GLY A 297 0.61 -9.31 -30.32
C GLY A 297 -0.36 -10.34 -29.76
N ASN A 298 0.06 -11.60 -29.57
CA ASN A 298 -0.81 -12.67 -29.05
C ASN A 298 -1.21 -12.37 -27.60
N PRO A 299 -2.52 -12.40 -27.25
CA PRO A 299 -2.99 -12.01 -25.90
C PRO A 299 -2.38 -12.79 -24.73
N VAL A 300 -2.22 -14.11 -24.86
CA VAL A 300 -1.59 -14.91 -23.80
C VAL A 300 -0.12 -14.50 -23.64
N SER A 301 0.54 -14.24 -24.76
CA SER A 301 1.95 -13.79 -24.76
C SER A 301 2.10 -12.42 -24.12
N VAL A 302 1.17 -11.47 -24.40
CA VAL A 302 1.15 -10.14 -23.76
C VAL A 302 1.07 -10.30 -22.25
N PHE A 303 0.09 -11.08 -21.78
CA PHE A 303 -0.14 -11.30 -20.34
C PHE A 303 1.11 -11.88 -19.66
N VAL A 304 1.67 -12.94 -20.22
CA VAL A 304 2.86 -13.62 -19.67
C VAL A 304 4.09 -12.70 -19.70
N THR A 305 4.40 -12.07 -20.84
CA THR A 305 5.58 -11.20 -20.95
C THR A 305 5.44 -9.93 -20.10
N PHE A 306 4.23 -9.42 -19.97
CA PHE A 306 3.99 -8.30 -19.05
C PHE A 306 4.33 -8.71 -17.61
N LEU A 307 3.78 -9.82 -17.11
CA LEU A 307 4.02 -10.26 -15.74
C LEU A 307 5.48 -10.61 -15.48
N MET A 308 6.13 -11.22 -16.46
CA MET A 308 7.50 -11.74 -16.30
C MET A 308 8.59 -10.69 -16.52
N LEU A 309 8.36 -9.69 -17.38
CA LEU A 309 9.39 -8.71 -17.76
C LEU A 309 8.97 -7.27 -17.51
N ALA A 310 7.83 -6.82 -18.07
CA ALA A 310 7.42 -5.42 -17.93
C ALA A 310 7.05 -5.05 -16.47
N ARG A 311 6.35 -5.92 -15.77
CA ARG A 311 5.97 -5.68 -14.37
C ARG A 311 7.19 -5.53 -13.46
N PRO A 312 8.20 -6.40 -13.47
CA PRO A 312 9.44 -6.18 -12.71
C PRO A 312 10.12 -4.86 -13.04
N PHE A 313 10.19 -4.49 -14.30
CA PHE A 313 10.72 -3.20 -14.74
C PHE A 313 9.95 -2.04 -14.11
N ILE A 314 8.66 -2.06 -14.22
CA ILE A 314 7.77 -1.03 -13.64
C ILE A 314 7.92 -0.93 -12.12
N UNK A 315 7.95 -1.96 -11.66
CA UNK A 315 7.99 -2.06 -10.30
C UNK A 315 9.31 -1.61 -9.78
N UNK A 316 10.28 -1.75 -10.49
CA UNK A 316 11.53 -1.29 -10.16
C UNK A 316 11.66 0.21 -10.30
N UNK A 317 10.93 0.66 -11.10
CA UNK A 317 10.99 2.03 -11.30
C UNK A 317 10.33 2.85 -10.23
N UNK A 318 9.58 2.31 -9.73
CA UNK A 318 8.91 2.90 -8.69
C UNK A 318 9.39 2.44 -7.35
N LEU A 319 9.73 1.27 -7.19
CA LEU A 319 10.08 0.59 -5.92
C LEU A 319 11.58 0.57 -5.64
N TYR A 320 12.39 0.81 -6.61
CA TYR A 320 13.83 0.62 -6.51
C TYR A 320 14.54 1.43 -5.40
N PRO A 321 14.19 2.70 -5.13
CA PRO A 321 14.82 3.39 -3.99
C PRO A 321 14.54 2.74 -2.64
N ALA A 322 13.45 1.98 -2.58
CA ALA A 322 12.97 1.32 -1.37
C ALA A 322 13.53 -0.09 -1.19
N LEU A 323 13.71 -0.84 -2.29
CA LEU A 323 14.18 -2.22 -2.20
C LEU A 323 15.60 -2.30 -1.63
N SER A 324 16.47 -1.34 -1.93
CA SER A 324 17.83 -1.30 -1.38
C SER A 324 17.86 -1.09 0.14
N GLY A 325 16.91 -0.30 0.66
CA GLY A 325 16.78 -0.09 2.11
C GLY A 325 15.98 -1.20 2.82
N TYR A 326 15.02 -1.79 2.12
CA TYR A 326 14.14 -2.83 2.68
C TYR A 326 14.84 -4.19 2.81
N GLU A 327 15.64 -4.58 1.80
CA GLU A 327 16.44 -5.81 1.86
C GLU A 327 17.53 -5.74 2.94
N ALA A 328 18.15 -4.57 3.10
CA ALA A 328 19.14 -4.34 4.14
C ALA A 328 18.53 -4.49 5.55
N ARG A 329 17.26 -4.10 5.73
CA ARG A 329 16.57 -4.22 7.02
C ARG A 329 16.05 -5.63 7.30
N ARG A 330 15.63 -6.39 6.27
CA ARG A 330 15.19 -7.80 6.45
C ARG A 330 16.33 -8.74 6.84
N GLY A 331 17.57 -8.43 6.42
CA GLY A 331 18.74 -9.21 6.81
C GLY A 331 19.15 -9.03 8.27
N ALA A 332 18.57 -8.05 8.97
CA ALA A 332 18.95 -7.71 10.35
C ALA A 332 17.95 -8.23 11.41
N ALA A 333 16.84 -8.84 11.02
CA ALA A 333 15.85 -9.36 11.99
C ALA A 333 15.89 -10.89 12.03
N PRO A 334 16.39 -11.51 13.11
CA PRO A 334 16.21 -12.94 13.26
C PRO A 334 14.73 -13.20 13.60
N PHE A 335 14.11 -14.09 12.85
CA PHE A 335 12.85 -14.68 13.27
C PHE A 335 13.11 -15.40 14.60
N GLY A 336 12.73 -14.77 15.70
CA GLY A 336 12.71 -15.46 16.98
C GLY A 336 11.61 -16.50 16.95
N ALA A 337 11.99 -17.77 17.05
CA ALA A 337 11.04 -18.85 17.29
C ALA A 337 10.49 -18.68 18.70
N GLY A 338 9.19 -18.52 18.86
CA GLY A 338 8.46 -18.50 20.11
C GLY A 338 7.03 -18.93 19.86
#